data_27f960e14788aef722976eb0372d6a73
#
_entry.id   27f960e14788aef722976eb0372d6a73
#
_cell.length_a   1.000
_cell.length_b   1.000
_cell.length_c   1.000
_cell.angle_alpha   90.00
_cell.angle_beta   90.00
_cell.angle_gamma   90.00
#
_symmetry.space_group_name_H-M   'P 1'
#
loop_
_entity.id
_entity.type
_entity.pdbx_description
1 polymer ?
#
loop_
_entity_poly.entity_id
_entity_poly.type
_entity_poly.pdbx_seq_one_letter_code
_entity_poly.pdbx_strand_id
1 'polypeptide(L)' 'MLGVDSRDLIRMLQADGWIWHSTTGSHRHFKHPLKPGKITIPHPTKDMHPKTVKSILRAAGL' A
#
# COMPACT_ATOMS: atom_id res chain seq x y z
N MET A 1 0.57 -7.42 18.99
CA MET A 1 -0.08 -7.00 17.76
C MET A 1 0.68 -7.52 16.57
N LEU A 2 -0.04 -8.16 15.65
CA LEU A 2 0.60 -8.80 14.49
C LEU A 2 0.40 -8.01 13.20
N GLY A 3 -0.43 -6.98 13.23
CA GLY A 3 -0.77 -6.22 12.04
C GLY A 3 0.14 -5.03 11.81
N VAL A 4 0.00 -4.44 10.64
CA VAL A 4 0.75 -3.27 10.21
C VAL A 4 -0.22 -2.11 10.02
N ASP A 5 0.15 -0.92 10.49
CA ASP A 5 -0.64 0.28 10.26
C ASP A 5 -0.51 0.69 8.78
N SER A 6 -1.64 1.04 8.16
CA SER A 6 -1.63 1.43 6.75
C SER A 6 -0.71 2.61 6.46
N ARG A 7 -0.50 3.51 7.43
CA ARG A 7 0.44 4.64 7.26
C ARG A 7 1.88 4.16 7.07
N ASP A 8 2.29 3.13 7.80
CA ASP A 8 3.63 2.56 7.68
C ASP A 8 3.78 1.87 6.33
N LEU A 9 2.76 1.14 5.90
CA LEU A 9 2.78 0.49 4.59
C LEU A 9 2.85 1.52 3.47
N ILE A 10 2.09 2.61 3.57
CA ILE A 10 2.13 3.70 2.59
C ILE A 10 3.53 4.32 2.54
N ARG A 11 4.18 4.53 3.68
CA ARG A 11 5.55 5.05 3.71
C ARG A 11 6.51 4.14 2.98
N MET A 12 6.37 2.82 3.16
CA MET A 12 7.20 1.84 2.46
C MET A 12 7.02 1.93 0.96
N LEU A 13 5.78 2.04 0.50
CA LEU A 13 5.49 2.19 -0.91
C LEU A 13 6.07 3.50 -1.47
N GLN A 14 5.88 4.59 -0.77
CA GLN A 14 6.37 5.90 -1.21
C GLN A 14 7.90 5.94 -1.25
N ALA A 15 8.57 5.28 -0.31
CA ALA A 15 10.02 5.18 -0.31
C ALA A 15 10.53 4.42 -1.53
N ASP A 16 9.74 3.49 -2.08
CA ASP A 16 10.07 2.76 -3.30
C ASP A 16 9.69 3.52 -4.59
N GLY A 17 9.03 4.67 -4.47
CA GLY A 17 8.64 5.48 -5.61
C GLY A 17 7.17 5.39 -6.01
N TRP A 18 6.36 4.66 -5.24
CA TRP A 18 4.92 4.63 -5.46
C TRP A 18 4.30 5.97 -5.11
N ILE A 19 3.43 6.48 -5.96
CA ILE A 19 2.84 7.81 -5.85
C ILE A 19 1.34 7.68 -5.65
N TRP A 20 0.80 8.40 -4.67
CA TRP A 20 -0.62 8.46 -4.43
C TRP A 20 -1.32 9.09 -5.63
N HIS A 21 -2.15 8.30 -6.30
CA HIS A 21 -2.82 8.69 -7.53
C HIS A 21 -4.26 9.15 -7.32
N SER A 22 -5.03 8.39 -6.55
CA SER A 22 -6.45 8.68 -6.34
C SER A 22 -6.97 7.96 -5.11
N THR A 23 -8.17 8.29 -4.69
CA THR A 23 -8.82 7.66 -3.55
C THR A 23 -10.28 7.38 -3.89
N THR A 24 -10.74 6.19 -3.55
CA THR A 24 -12.15 5.80 -3.67
C THR A 24 -12.62 5.36 -2.28
N GLY A 25 -13.46 6.18 -1.64
CA GLY A 25 -13.87 5.91 -0.25
C GLY A 25 -12.65 5.86 0.66
N SER A 26 -12.45 4.73 1.35
CA SER A 26 -11.30 4.51 2.21
C SER A 26 -10.16 3.76 1.52
N HIS A 27 -10.21 3.61 0.20
CA HIS A 27 -9.17 2.91 -0.57
C HIS A 27 -8.31 3.91 -1.31
N ARG A 28 -7.01 3.96 -0.97
CA ARG A 28 -6.04 4.80 -1.65
C ARG A 28 -5.31 4.01 -2.72
N HIS A 29 -5.23 4.59 -3.91
CA HIS A 29 -4.61 3.95 -5.07
C HIS A 29 -3.27 4.62 -5.37
N PHE A 30 -2.25 3.77 -5.58
CA PHE A 30 -0.88 4.21 -5.85
C PHE A 30 -0.42 3.70 -7.19
N LYS A 31 0.38 4.49 -7.89
CA LYS A 31 1.03 4.12 -9.14
C LYS A 31 2.53 4.40 -9.07
N HIS A 32 3.30 3.68 -9.88
CA HIS A 32 4.75 3.81 -9.92
C HIS A 32 5.20 4.20 -11.33
N PRO A 33 6.14 5.14 -11.47
CA PRO A 33 6.59 5.56 -12.81
C PRO A 33 7.33 4.48 -13.59
N LEU A 34 7.93 3.51 -12.89
CA LEU A 34 8.72 2.46 -13.51
C LEU A 34 8.14 1.06 -13.39
N LYS A 35 7.21 0.84 -12.44
CA LYS A 35 6.61 -0.46 -12.20
C LYS A 35 5.17 -0.47 -12.71
N PRO A 36 4.72 -1.57 -13.34
CA PRO A 36 3.36 -1.63 -13.86
C PRO A 36 2.33 -1.84 -12.75
N GLY A 37 1.07 -1.62 -13.09
CA GLY A 37 -0.04 -1.91 -12.22
C GLY A 37 -0.37 -0.81 -11.23
N LYS A 38 -1.30 -1.12 -10.36
CA LYS A 38 -1.83 -0.21 -9.36
C LYS A 38 -1.90 -0.95 -8.03
N ILE A 39 -1.47 -0.28 -6.96
CA ILE A 39 -1.58 -0.81 -5.59
C ILE A 39 -2.70 -0.07 -4.89
N THR A 40 -3.58 -0.82 -4.23
CA THR A 40 -4.68 -0.25 -3.45
C THR A 40 -4.51 -0.61 -1.98
N ILE A 41 -4.55 0.40 -1.11
CA ILE A 41 -4.40 0.23 0.33
C ILE A 41 -5.64 0.78 1.04
N PRO A 42 -6.31 -0.04 1.86
CA PRO A 42 -7.38 0.47 2.73
C PRO A 42 -6.78 1.39 3.79
N HIS A 43 -7.18 2.64 3.82
CA HIS A 43 -6.64 3.63 4.74
C HIS A 43 -7.74 4.56 5.25
N PRO A 44 -7.83 4.81 6.55
CA PRO A 44 -6.93 4.33 7.59
C PRO A 44 -7.27 2.92 8.07
N THR A 45 -6.24 2.12 8.30
CA THR A 45 -6.37 0.78 8.87
C THR A 45 -5.22 0.58 9.84
N LYS A 46 -5.52 0.37 11.12
CA LYS A 46 -4.49 0.31 12.15
C LYS A 46 -3.81 -1.06 12.26
N ASP A 47 -4.52 -2.12 11.88
CA ASP A 47 -4.05 -3.48 12.15
C ASP A 47 -4.31 -4.36 10.93
N MET A 48 -3.60 -4.09 9.85
CA MET A 48 -3.74 -4.87 8.61
C MET A 48 -3.19 -6.28 8.82
N HIS A 49 -3.95 -7.26 8.35
CA HIS A 49 -3.54 -8.66 8.47
C HIS A 49 -2.19 -8.89 7.75
N PRO A 50 -1.27 -9.66 8.35
CA PRO A 50 0.05 -9.91 7.73
C PRO A 50 -0.02 -10.48 6.32
N LYS A 51 -0.99 -11.33 6.02
CA LYS A 51 -1.17 -11.88 4.67
C LYS A 51 -1.52 -10.79 3.66
N THR A 52 -2.37 -9.85 4.06
CA THR A 52 -2.74 -8.71 3.22
C THR A 52 -1.52 -7.83 2.96
N VAL A 53 -0.73 -7.55 3.99
CA VAL A 53 0.50 -6.76 3.87
C VAL A 53 1.49 -7.44 2.92
N LYS A 54 1.71 -8.74 3.08
CA LYS A 54 2.59 -9.50 2.19
C LYS A 54 2.13 -9.45 0.74
N SER A 55 0.84 -9.61 0.52
CA SER A 55 0.26 -9.57 -0.82
C SER A 55 0.51 -8.20 -1.48
N ILE A 56 0.30 -7.12 -0.73
CA ILE A 56 0.52 -5.76 -1.21
C ILE A 56 2.00 -5.54 -1.53
N LEU A 57 2.90 -5.92 -0.62
CA LEU A 57 4.33 -5.76 -0.83
C LEU A 57 4.83 -6.56 -2.03
N ARG A 58 4.34 -7.77 -2.19
CA ARG A 58 4.68 -8.60 -3.36
C ARG A 58 4.23 -7.93 -4.65
N ALA A 59 3.00 -7.44 -4.69
CA ALA A 59 2.47 -6.75 -5.86
C ALA A 59 3.26 -5.47 -6.16
N ALA A 60 3.80 -4.83 -5.14
CA ALA A 60 4.63 -3.63 -5.29
C ALA A 60 6.08 -3.92 -5.63
N GLY A 61 6.48 -5.18 -5.70
CA GLY A 61 7.85 -5.56 -5.99
C GLY A 61 8.80 -5.39 -4.81
N LEU A 62 8.25 -5.46 -3.61
CA LEU A 62 9.03 -5.27 -2.38
C LEU A 62 9.22 -6.55 -1.59
#